data_72f496ff6a55c140cb2bd2ef56cbf1e9
#
_entry.id   72f496ff6a55c140cb2bd2ef56cbf1e9
#
_cell.length_a   1.000
_cell.length_b   1.000
_cell.length_c   1.000
_cell.angle_alpha   90.00
_cell.angle_beta   90.00
_cell.angle_gamma   90.00
#
_symmetry.space_group_name_H-M   'P 1'
#
loop_
_entity.id
_entity.type
_entity.pdbx_description
1 polymer ?
#
loop_
_entity_poly.entity_id
_entity_poly.type
_entity_poly.pdbx_seq_one_letter_code
_entity_poly.pdbx_strand_id
1 'polypeptide(L)'
;DEGLVGSEMCIRDRPYPCSDETLKRAHSEKYIKDVKNKTLDQNTIKKIGFPLVDSVIQRSLVATGGTVLATKLAIKNGVACNTAGGSHHANYDGGAGYCVFNDVAVAAQYLLDRGLAGRILIVDLDVHQGNGNADIFADNKNVFTFSMHSKSNYPAKKSISDLDVELDDNMEDAQYIKLSLIHIS
;
A
#
# COMPACT_ATOMS: atom_id res chain seq x y z
N ASP A 1 19.63 -7.10 24.92
CA ASP A 1 19.09 -6.33 23.77
C ASP A 1 19.66 -4.90 23.75
N GLU A 2 20.99 -4.81 23.57
CA GLU A 2 21.70 -3.54 23.52
C GLU A 2 21.80 -2.96 22.10
N GLY A 3 20.91 -3.37 21.24
CA GLY A 3 20.99 -2.98 19.85
C GLY A 3 20.14 -1.79 19.47
N LEU A 4 20.30 -0.66 19.98
CA LEU A 4 19.89 0.66 19.51
C LEU A 4 19.85 1.59 20.71
N VAL A 5 21.02 2.04 21.09
CA VAL A 5 21.19 3.12 22.07
C VAL A 5 20.52 4.36 21.50
N GLY A 6 19.49 4.79 22.14
CA GLY A 6 18.57 5.83 21.70
C GLY A 6 17.12 5.36 21.81
N SER A 7 16.86 4.36 22.64
CA SER A 7 15.59 3.66 22.79
C SER A 7 14.40 4.53 23.19
N GLU A 8 14.60 5.74 23.58
CA GLU A 8 13.52 6.71 23.83
C GLU A 8 12.84 7.19 22.54
N MET A 9 13.42 6.91 21.37
CA MET A 9 12.89 7.32 20.05
C MET A 9 12.15 6.23 19.29
N CYS A 10 12.23 4.96 19.71
CA CYS A 10 11.56 3.85 19.06
C CYS A 10 10.35 3.37 19.87
N ILE A 11 9.18 3.94 19.63
CA ILE A 11 7.93 3.43 20.19
C ILE A 11 7.39 2.33 19.27
N ARG A 12 7.15 1.14 19.81
CA ARG A 12 6.50 0.03 19.10
C ARG A 12 5.04 -0.04 19.49
N ASP A 13 4.18 0.35 18.58
CA ASP A 13 2.74 0.31 18.78
C ASP A 13 2.13 -1.03 18.35
N ARG A 14 0.96 -1.36 18.90
CA ARG A 14 0.19 -2.54 18.50
C ARG A 14 -1.06 -2.09 17.74
N PRO A 15 -1.10 -2.28 16.40
CA PRO A 15 -2.27 -1.90 15.62
C PRO A 15 -3.45 -2.84 15.90
N TYR A 16 -4.67 -2.28 15.82
CA TYR A 16 -5.90 -3.04 15.76
C TYR A 16 -6.23 -3.43 14.31
N PRO A 17 -6.99 -4.52 14.08
CA PRO A 17 -7.52 -4.85 12.77
C PRO A 17 -8.31 -3.67 12.20
N CYS A 18 -8.11 -3.39 10.90
CA CYS A 18 -8.82 -2.33 10.20
C CYS A 18 -10.33 -2.62 10.17
N SER A 19 -11.16 -1.64 10.49
CA SER A 19 -12.61 -1.78 10.45
C SER A 19 -13.12 -1.75 9.01
N ASP A 20 -14.30 -2.37 8.77
CA ASP A 20 -14.96 -2.37 7.47
C ASP A 20 -15.24 -0.95 6.96
N GLU A 21 -15.64 -0.04 7.85
CA GLU A 21 -15.87 1.36 7.52
C GLU A 21 -14.59 2.02 6.99
N THR A 22 -13.45 1.68 7.56
CA THR A 22 -12.16 2.21 7.11
C THR A 22 -11.72 1.57 5.80
N LEU A 23 -11.90 0.25 5.63
CA LEU A 23 -11.59 -0.47 4.39
C LEU A 23 -12.42 0.03 3.19
N LYS A 24 -13.70 0.34 3.40
CA LYS A 24 -14.62 0.85 2.37
C LYS A 24 -14.15 2.17 1.73
N ARG A 25 -13.17 2.84 2.29
CA ARG A 25 -12.59 4.05 1.71
C ARG A 25 -11.81 3.78 0.43
N ALA A 26 -11.24 2.57 0.30
CA ALA A 26 -10.46 2.17 -0.86
C ALA A 26 -10.90 0.84 -1.49
N HIS A 27 -11.86 0.16 -0.88
CA HIS A 27 -12.36 -1.13 -1.38
C HIS A 27 -13.90 -1.17 -1.38
N SER A 28 -14.47 -1.88 -2.36
CA SER A 28 -15.90 -2.08 -2.41
C SER A 28 -16.41 -2.93 -1.23
N GLU A 29 -17.60 -2.63 -0.78
CA GLU A 29 -18.24 -3.38 0.31
C GLU A 29 -18.41 -4.86 -0.03
N LYS A 30 -18.68 -5.14 -1.31
CA LYS A 30 -18.81 -6.51 -1.81
C LYS A 30 -17.48 -7.27 -1.64
N TYR A 31 -16.38 -6.70 -2.11
CA TYR A 31 -15.06 -7.32 -1.99
C TYR A 31 -14.66 -7.58 -0.54
N ILE A 32 -14.87 -6.61 0.35
CA ILE A 32 -14.59 -6.75 1.79
C ILE A 32 -15.39 -7.91 2.39
N LYS A 33 -16.69 -8.01 2.08
CA LYS A 33 -17.55 -9.09 2.54
C LYS A 33 -17.10 -10.45 1.99
N ASP A 34 -16.76 -10.52 0.70
CA ASP A 34 -16.34 -11.76 0.06
C ASP A 34 -15.00 -12.27 0.64
N VAL A 35 -14.05 -11.38 0.94
CA VAL A 35 -12.82 -11.74 1.64
C VAL A 35 -13.12 -12.31 3.02
N LYS A 36 -13.92 -11.61 3.83
CA LYS A 36 -14.20 -12.01 5.22
C LYS A 36 -15.01 -13.30 5.32
N ASN A 37 -15.95 -13.49 4.40
CA ASN A 37 -16.77 -14.69 4.32
C ASN A 37 -16.11 -15.84 3.54
N LYS A 38 -14.92 -15.61 2.95
CA LYS A 38 -14.20 -16.59 2.11
C LYS A 38 -15.00 -17.04 0.89
N THR A 39 -15.74 -16.10 0.30
CA THR A 39 -16.63 -16.35 -0.85
C THR A 39 -16.06 -15.81 -2.17
N LEU A 40 -14.79 -15.38 -2.19
CA LEU A 40 -14.12 -14.99 -3.42
C LEU A 40 -14.04 -16.18 -4.41
N ASP A 41 -14.18 -15.87 -5.68
CA ASP A 41 -13.97 -16.87 -6.74
C ASP A 41 -12.51 -17.33 -6.83
N GLN A 42 -12.31 -18.51 -7.39
CA GLN A 42 -11.01 -19.15 -7.47
C GLN A 42 -9.98 -18.36 -8.31
N ASN A 43 -10.43 -17.58 -9.29
CA ASN A 43 -9.53 -16.77 -10.11
C ASN A 43 -9.00 -15.57 -9.31
N THR A 44 -9.84 -14.95 -8.52
CA THR A 44 -9.43 -13.87 -7.60
C THR A 44 -8.47 -14.39 -6.52
N ILE A 45 -8.74 -15.56 -5.94
CA ILE A 45 -7.83 -16.19 -4.97
C ILE A 45 -6.47 -16.49 -5.62
N LYS A 46 -6.44 -17.01 -6.85
CA LYS A 46 -5.20 -17.24 -7.60
C LYS A 46 -4.44 -15.94 -7.88
N LYS A 47 -5.13 -14.85 -8.21
CA LYS A 47 -4.49 -13.53 -8.41
C LYS A 47 -3.87 -12.99 -7.13
N ILE A 48 -4.53 -13.19 -5.99
CA ILE A 48 -3.99 -12.84 -4.66
C ILE A 48 -2.71 -13.67 -4.39
N GLY A 49 -2.70 -14.95 -4.75
CA GLY A 49 -1.54 -15.83 -4.53
C GLY A 49 -1.45 -16.43 -3.12
N PHE A 50 -2.42 -16.16 -2.24
CA PHE A 50 -2.56 -16.77 -0.93
C PHE A 50 -3.88 -17.54 -0.81
N PRO A 51 -3.91 -18.65 -0.04
CA PRO A 51 -5.17 -19.27 0.34
C PRO A 51 -5.97 -18.32 1.24
N LEU A 52 -7.27 -18.22 1.02
CA LEU A 52 -8.13 -17.33 1.81
C LEU A 52 -8.53 -18.01 3.14
N VAL A 53 -7.60 -18.05 4.08
CA VAL A 53 -7.76 -18.61 5.44
C VAL A 53 -7.81 -17.50 6.49
N ASP A 54 -8.34 -17.81 7.68
CA ASP A 54 -8.54 -16.81 8.74
C ASP A 54 -7.25 -16.08 9.13
N SER A 55 -6.13 -16.77 9.17
CA SER A 55 -4.84 -16.16 9.51
C SER A 55 -4.37 -15.14 8.47
N VAL A 56 -4.60 -15.40 7.17
CA VAL A 56 -4.27 -14.46 6.08
C VAL A 56 -5.19 -13.24 6.13
N ILE A 57 -6.49 -13.45 6.34
CA ILE A 57 -7.47 -12.37 6.46
C ILE A 57 -7.13 -11.49 7.67
N GLN A 58 -6.91 -12.11 8.82
CA GLN A 58 -6.58 -11.39 10.05
C GLN A 58 -5.28 -10.61 9.92
N ARG A 59 -4.22 -11.22 9.33
CA ARG A 59 -2.96 -10.54 9.05
C ARG A 59 -3.17 -9.31 8.16
N SER A 60 -3.95 -9.45 7.10
CA SER A 60 -4.22 -8.35 6.16
C SER A 60 -4.98 -7.20 6.83
N LEU A 61 -5.96 -7.51 7.67
CA LEU A 61 -6.69 -6.51 8.46
C LEU A 61 -5.78 -5.77 9.44
N VAL A 62 -4.89 -6.50 10.14
CA VAL A 62 -3.95 -5.89 11.10
C VAL A 62 -2.89 -5.07 10.37
N ALA A 63 -2.36 -5.54 9.25
CA ALA A 63 -1.40 -4.81 8.43
C ALA A 63 -1.98 -3.48 7.94
N THR A 64 -3.21 -3.49 7.41
CA THR A 64 -3.93 -2.29 6.98
C THR A 64 -4.18 -1.34 8.17
N GLY A 65 -4.62 -1.88 9.31
CA GLY A 65 -4.78 -1.10 10.54
C GLY A 65 -3.47 -0.46 11.01
N GLY A 66 -2.36 -1.16 10.82
CA GLY A 66 -1.00 -0.67 11.12
C GLY A 66 -0.62 0.53 10.26
N THR A 67 -0.90 0.52 8.96
CA THR A 67 -0.62 1.66 8.08
C THR A 67 -1.51 2.86 8.42
N VAL A 68 -2.78 2.65 8.73
CA VAL A 68 -3.67 3.73 9.23
C VAL A 68 -3.17 4.29 10.57
N LEU A 69 -2.66 3.45 11.47
CA LEU A 69 -2.05 3.91 12.72
C LEU A 69 -0.77 4.71 12.45
N ALA A 70 0.10 4.20 11.58
CA ALA A 70 1.34 4.87 11.20
C ALA A 70 1.08 6.27 10.63
N THR A 71 0.08 6.44 9.76
CA THR A 71 -0.26 7.77 9.22
C THR A 71 -0.73 8.73 10.31
N LYS A 72 -1.53 8.27 11.28
CA LYS A 72 -1.94 9.10 12.43
C LYS A 72 -0.76 9.52 13.30
N LEU A 73 0.16 8.60 13.54
CA LEU A 73 1.37 8.87 14.31
C LEU A 73 2.32 9.81 13.56
N ALA A 74 2.44 9.66 12.24
CA ALA A 74 3.24 10.54 11.40
C ALA A 74 2.72 12.00 11.41
N ILE A 75 1.40 12.20 11.35
CA ILE A 75 0.79 13.54 11.49
C ILE A 75 1.17 14.17 12.83
N LYS A 76 1.22 13.38 13.91
CA LYS A 76 1.55 13.87 15.25
C LYS A 76 3.06 14.07 15.47
N ASN A 77 3.88 13.14 14.96
CA ASN A 77 5.29 13.02 15.34
C ASN A 77 6.25 13.33 14.18
N GLY A 78 5.73 13.60 12.98
CA GLY A 78 6.50 13.85 11.76
C GLY A 78 6.80 12.59 10.93
N VAL A 79 7.12 11.46 11.57
CA VAL A 79 7.45 10.20 10.90
C VAL A 79 6.92 9.00 11.68
N ALA A 80 6.48 7.98 10.96
CA ALA A 80 6.14 6.67 11.49
C ALA A 80 6.28 5.61 10.40
N CYS A 81 6.52 4.36 10.80
CA CYS A 81 6.71 3.23 9.89
C CYS A 81 5.76 2.08 10.23
N ASN A 82 5.32 1.35 9.19
CA ASN A 82 4.66 0.06 9.31
C ASN A 82 5.44 -0.99 8.50
N THR A 83 6.08 -1.94 9.16
CA THR A 83 6.89 -2.97 8.50
C THR A 83 6.07 -4.11 7.87
N ALA A 84 4.75 -4.10 8.07
CA ALA A 84 3.83 -5.10 7.51
C ALA A 84 2.93 -4.52 6.40
N GLY A 85 3.10 -3.25 6.04
CA GLY A 85 2.34 -2.56 5.00
C GLY A 85 2.95 -2.72 3.60
N GLY A 86 2.43 -1.94 2.65
CA GLY A 86 2.90 -1.90 1.26
C GLY A 86 2.14 -2.83 0.32
N SER A 87 0.87 -3.09 0.59
CA SER A 87 0.02 -3.97 -0.23
C SER A 87 -0.54 -3.25 -1.46
N HIS A 88 0.33 -2.83 -2.34
CA HIS A 88 0.10 -1.88 -3.44
C HIS A 88 -0.55 -2.47 -4.71
N HIS A 89 -0.73 -3.79 -4.79
CA HIS A 89 -1.35 -4.44 -5.94
C HIS A 89 -2.87 -4.63 -5.82
N ALA A 90 -3.43 -4.59 -4.61
CA ALA A 90 -4.87 -4.70 -4.44
C ALA A 90 -5.57 -3.44 -4.96
N ASN A 91 -6.61 -3.63 -5.78
CA ASN A 91 -7.43 -2.57 -6.32
C ASN A 91 -8.79 -2.47 -5.60
N TYR A 92 -9.69 -1.61 -6.10
CA TYR A 92 -10.99 -1.36 -5.46
C TYR A 92 -11.84 -2.62 -5.25
N ASP A 93 -11.88 -3.51 -6.26
CA ASP A 93 -12.74 -4.71 -6.26
C ASP A 93 -12.00 -6.04 -6.14
N GLY A 94 -10.68 -6.02 -5.89
CA GLY A 94 -9.92 -7.26 -5.87
C GLY A 94 -8.51 -7.15 -5.33
N GLY A 95 -8.00 -8.29 -4.89
CA GLY A 95 -6.59 -8.44 -4.51
C GLY A 95 -5.77 -9.08 -5.63
N ALA A 96 -4.47 -8.84 -5.61
CA ALA A 96 -3.49 -9.41 -6.53
C ALA A 96 -2.08 -9.36 -5.92
N GLY A 97 -1.14 -10.13 -6.45
CA GLY A 97 0.29 -10.00 -6.12
C GLY A 97 0.57 -10.06 -4.61
N TYR A 98 -0.02 -11.03 -3.93
CA TYR A 98 0.06 -11.22 -2.47
C TYR A 98 -0.58 -10.11 -1.62
N CYS A 99 -1.32 -9.20 -2.25
CA CYS A 99 -2.05 -8.12 -1.59
C CYS A 99 -3.54 -8.45 -1.52
N VAL A 100 -4.08 -8.52 -0.29
CA VAL A 100 -5.52 -8.71 -0.06
C VAL A 100 -6.22 -7.36 0.00
N PHE A 101 -5.76 -6.45 0.85
CA PHE A 101 -6.25 -5.08 0.95
C PHE A 101 -5.11 -4.10 0.68
N ASN A 102 -5.39 -3.01 -0.03
CA ASN A 102 -4.43 -1.94 -0.27
C ASN A 102 -4.38 -1.00 0.95
N ASP A 103 -3.44 -1.26 1.83
CA ASP A 103 -3.28 -0.52 3.08
C ASP A 103 -2.85 0.93 2.85
N VAL A 104 -2.04 1.18 1.81
CA VAL A 104 -1.59 2.52 1.42
C VAL A 104 -2.78 3.36 0.95
N ALA A 105 -3.61 2.80 0.07
CA ALA A 105 -4.79 3.49 -0.44
C ALA A 105 -5.83 3.75 0.67
N VAL A 106 -6.06 2.76 1.55
CA VAL A 106 -6.95 2.92 2.70
C VAL A 106 -6.48 4.04 3.62
N ALA A 107 -5.17 4.10 3.91
CA ALA A 107 -4.60 5.12 4.77
C ALA A 107 -4.64 6.51 4.12
N ALA A 108 -4.32 6.61 2.83
CA ALA A 108 -4.38 7.87 2.08
C ALA A 108 -5.81 8.42 2.06
N GLN A 109 -6.79 7.61 1.69
CA GLN A 109 -8.18 8.04 1.67
C GLN A 109 -8.71 8.37 3.09
N TYR A 110 -8.25 7.64 4.11
CA TYR A 110 -8.58 7.97 5.51
C TYR A 110 -8.12 9.39 5.89
N LEU A 111 -6.91 9.78 5.51
CA LEU A 111 -6.40 11.13 5.80
C LEU A 111 -7.20 12.22 5.08
N LEU A 112 -7.52 12.02 3.80
CA LEU A 112 -8.31 12.97 3.00
C LEU A 112 -9.72 13.15 3.57
N ASP A 113 -10.43 12.06 3.85
CA ASP A 113 -11.81 12.08 4.34
C ASP A 113 -11.94 12.70 5.74
N ARG A 114 -10.86 12.65 6.52
CA ARG A 114 -10.81 13.29 7.85
C ARG A 114 -10.29 14.71 7.80
N GLY A 115 -9.94 15.24 6.64
CA GLY A 115 -9.35 16.56 6.50
C GLY A 115 -7.99 16.70 7.19
N LEU A 116 -7.28 15.59 7.39
CA LEU A 116 -5.95 15.55 8.02
C LEU A 116 -4.83 15.84 7.01
N ALA A 117 -5.11 15.69 5.74
CA ALA A 117 -4.25 16.08 4.63
C ALA A 117 -5.10 16.63 3.49
N GLY A 118 -4.64 17.67 2.80
CA GLY A 118 -5.30 18.21 1.60
C GLY A 118 -4.82 17.57 0.31
N ARG A 119 -3.57 17.12 0.28
CA ARG A 119 -2.94 16.39 -0.84
C ARG A 119 -1.99 15.34 -0.28
N ILE A 120 -1.84 14.24 -1.02
CA ILE A 120 -1.00 13.11 -0.64
C ILE A 120 -0.12 12.74 -1.83
N LEU A 121 1.15 12.49 -1.57
CA LEU A 121 2.08 11.87 -2.49
C LEU A 121 2.32 10.43 -2.02
N ILE A 122 2.04 9.47 -2.90
CA ILE A 122 2.43 8.07 -2.72
C ILE A 122 3.70 7.85 -3.56
N VAL A 123 4.79 7.51 -2.88
CA VAL A 123 6.06 7.16 -3.51
C VAL A 123 6.25 5.65 -3.38
N ASP A 124 6.16 4.96 -4.50
CA ASP A 124 6.33 3.50 -4.58
C ASP A 124 7.67 3.21 -5.26
N LEU A 125 8.58 2.62 -4.50
CA LEU A 125 9.92 2.24 -4.93
C LEU A 125 10.10 0.71 -4.94
N ASP A 126 9.00 -0.04 -4.85
CA ASP A 126 9.03 -1.50 -5.01
C ASP A 126 9.42 -1.86 -6.44
N VAL A 127 10.09 -3.01 -6.61
CA VAL A 127 10.48 -3.50 -7.94
C VAL A 127 9.29 -3.73 -8.87
N HIS A 128 8.12 -4.01 -8.31
CA HIS A 128 6.86 -4.13 -9.03
C HIS A 128 6.13 -2.77 -9.08
N GLN A 129 5.39 -2.52 -10.15
CA GLN A 129 4.57 -1.33 -10.20
C GLN A 129 3.47 -1.36 -9.14
N GLY A 130 3.24 -0.23 -8.46
CA GLY A 130 2.09 -0.01 -7.56
C GLY A 130 0.78 0.16 -8.31
N ASN A 131 0.42 -0.82 -9.13
CA ASN A 131 -0.74 -0.74 -10.03
C ASN A 131 -2.08 -0.58 -9.29
N GLY A 132 -2.21 -1.17 -8.10
CA GLY A 132 -3.41 -0.98 -7.27
C GLY A 132 -3.55 0.45 -6.78
N ASN A 133 -2.45 1.11 -6.40
CA ASN A 133 -2.45 2.54 -6.05
C ASN A 133 -2.85 3.40 -7.26
N ALA A 134 -2.25 3.15 -8.42
CA ALA A 134 -2.58 3.86 -9.66
C ALA A 134 -4.06 3.72 -10.02
N ASP A 135 -4.60 2.50 -9.99
CA ASP A 135 -6.00 2.22 -10.35
C ASP A 135 -7.00 2.88 -9.38
N ILE A 136 -6.74 2.82 -8.06
CA ILE A 136 -7.64 3.38 -7.04
C ILE A 136 -7.69 4.91 -7.13
N PHE A 137 -6.57 5.55 -7.43
CA PHE A 137 -6.47 7.01 -7.43
C PHE A 137 -6.48 7.66 -8.81
N ALA A 138 -6.75 6.91 -9.89
CA ALA A 138 -6.70 7.38 -11.28
C ALA A 138 -7.45 8.72 -11.52
N ASP A 139 -8.57 8.95 -10.84
CA ASP A 139 -9.38 10.16 -10.96
C ASP A 139 -9.29 11.10 -9.74
N ASN A 140 -8.40 10.82 -8.79
CA ASN A 140 -8.31 11.59 -7.54
C ASN A 140 -7.18 12.62 -7.57
N LYS A 141 -7.51 13.86 -7.91
CA LYS A 141 -6.55 14.97 -8.01
C LYS A 141 -5.83 15.35 -6.70
N ASN A 142 -6.27 14.81 -5.57
CA ASN A 142 -5.66 15.06 -4.27
C ASN A 142 -4.60 14.02 -3.89
N VAL A 143 -4.46 12.95 -4.69
CA VAL A 143 -3.42 11.95 -4.52
C VAL A 143 -2.56 11.92 -5.77
N PHE A 144 -1.27 12.07 -5.61
CA PHE A 144 -0.30 11.88 -6.67
C PHE A 144 0.39 10.54 -6.48
N THR A 145 0.31 9.68 -7.47
CA THR A 145 0.93 8.35 -7.47
C THR A 145 2.21 8.37 -8.28
N PHE A 146 3.33 8.09 -7.61
CA PHE A 146 4.64 7.90 -8.23
C PHE A 146 5.05 6.44 -8.09
N SER A 147 5.43 5.77 -9.18
CA SER A 147 5.95 4.40 -9.15
C SER A 147 7.22 4.29 -9.97
N MET A 148 8.33 3.92 -9.31
CA MET A 148 9.60 3.63 -9.97
C MET A 148 9.88 2.13 -9.88
N HIS A 149 9.72 1.40 -10.98
CA HIS A 149 9.62 -0.06 -11.00
C HIS A 149 10.31 -0.67 -12.22
N SER A 150 10.56 -1.97 -12.16
CA SER A 150 11.09 -2.72 -13.31
C SER A 150 10.06 -2.78 -14.45
N LYS A 151 10.48 -2.40 -15.64
CA LYS A 151 9.67 -2.41 -16.85
C LYS A 151 9.17 -3.81 -17.21
N SER A 152 10.02 -4.82 -17.07
CA SER A 152 9.73 -6.18 -17.48
C SER A 152 9.02 -7.02 -16.41
N ASN A 153 9.02 -6.56 -15.13
CA ASN A 153 8.49 -7.33 -14.01
C ASN A 153 6.96 -7.19 -13.85
N TYR A 154 6.40 -7.81 -12.81
CA TYR A 154 4.97 -7.76 -12.49
C TYR A 154 4.49 -6.31 -12.22
N PRO A 155 3.25 -5.97 -12.58
CA PRO A 155 2.31 -6.75 -13.39
C PRO A 155 2.67 -6.74 -14.88
N ALA A 156 2.30 -7.80 -15.62
CA ALA A 156 2.58 -7.90 -17.06
C ALA A 156 1.90 -6.77 -17.86
N LYS A 157 0.69 -6.38 -17.46
CA LYS A 157 0.00 -5.20 -17.96
C LYS A 157 0.11 -4.10 -16.90
N LYS A 158 0.88 -3.06 -17.19
CA LYS A 158 1.03 -1.90 -16.31
C LYS A 158 -0.24 -1.07 -16.26
N SER A 159 -0.51 -0.47 -15.11
CA SER A 159 -1.47 0.61 -14.94
C SER A 159 -0.80 1.96 -15.24
N ILE A 160 -1.53 3.05 -15.14
CA ILE A 160 -1.00 4.40 -15.37
C ILE A 160 -1.04 5.15 -14.04
N SER A 161 0.13 5.42 -13.48
CA SER A 161 0.30 6.33 -12.35
C SER A 161 0.37 7.77 -12.83
N ASP A 162 0.32 8.77 -11.93
CA ASP A 162 0.61 10.15 -12.30
C ASP A 162 2.05 10.31 -12.82
N LEU A 163 2.98 9.51 -12.29
CA LEU A 163 4.34 9.39 -12.78
C LEU A 163 4.88 7.98 -12.65
N ASP A 164 5.14 7.33 -13.78
CA ASP A 164 5.80 6.04 -13.86
C ASP A 164 7.24 6.21 -14.35
N VAL A 165 8.20 5.64 -13.61
CA VAL A 165 9.61 5.54 -14.01
C VAL A 165 9.94 4.07 -14.22
N GLU A 166 9.91 3.65 -15.49
CA GLU A 166 10.23 2.29 -15.87
C GLU A 166 11.75 2.08 -15.91
N LEU A 167 12.24 1.14 -15.11
CA LEU A 167 13.64 0.78 -15.03
C LEU A 167 13.93 -0.42 -15.92
N ASP A 168 15.04 -0.36 -16.66
CA ASP A 168 15.53 -1.49 -17.41
C ASP A 168 16.08 -2.58 -16.49
N ASP A 169 16.10 -3.82 -17.00
CA ASP A 169 16.71 -4.95 -16.29
C ASP A 169 18.20 -4.71 -16.08
N ASN A 170 18.74 -5.21 -14.97
CA ASN A 170 20.14 -5.04 -14.56
C ASN A 170 20.55 -3.59 -14.23
N MET A 171 19.61 -2.74 -13.85
CA MET A 171 19.96 -1.40 -13.34
C MET A 171 20.79 -1.50 -12.06
N GLU A 172 21.89 -0.74 -12.00
CA GLU A 172 22.77 -0.68 -10.85
C GLU A 172 22.39 0.43 -9.86
N ASP A 173 22.82 0.30 -8.61
CA ASP A 173 22.48 1.20 -7.50
C ASP A 173 22.72 2.68 -7.81
N ALA A 174 23.87 3.01 -8.42
CA ALA A 174 24.22 4.40 -8.73
C ALA A 174 23.22 5.05 -9.70
N GLN A 175 22.74 4.30 -10.69
CA GLN A 175 21.73 4.75 -11.65
C GLN A 175 20.36 4.87 -10.98
N TYR A 176 19.99 3.87 -10.17
CA TYR A 176 18.75 3.86 -9.42
C TYR A 176 18.65 5.06 -8.47
N ILE A 177 19.68 5.32 -7.65
CA ILE A 177 19.72 6.44 -6.71
C ILE A 177 19.63 7.77 -7.46
N LYS A 178 20.36 7.92 -8.56
CA LYS A 178 20.30 9.14 -9.37
C LYS A 178 18.89 9.43 -9.88
N LEU A 179 18.18 8.40 -10.39
CA LEU A 179 16.81 8.56 -10.88
C LEU A 179 15.83 8.86 -9.74
N SER A 180 15.93 8.16 -8.61
CA SER A 180 15.03 8.40 -7.48
C SER A 180 15.18 9.81 -6.91
N LEU A 181 16.41 10.32 -6.79
CA LEU A 181 16.66 11.67 -6.29
C LEU A 181 16.17 12.78 -7.23
N ILE A 182 16.21 12.56 -8.54
CA ILE A 182 15.72 13.57 -9.52
C ILE A 182 14.20 13.77 -9.40
N HIS A 183 13.46 12.72 -9.07
CA HIS A 183 12.00 12.76 -9.07
C HIS A 183 11.36 13.11 -7.72
N ILE A 184 12.14 13.07 -6.64
CA ILE A 184 11.67 13.36 -5.26
C ILE A 184 12.36 14.56 -4.61
N SER A 185 13.22 15.27 -5.33
CA SER A 185 13.93 16.49 -4.85
C SER A 185 13.18 17.77 -5.25
#